data_ffb638a305a3dba4c135bfda8d9d0cfd
#
_entry.id   ffb638a305a3dba4c135bfda8d9d0cfd
#
_cell.length_a   1.000
_cell.length_b   1.000
_cell.length_c   1.000
_cell.angle_alpha   90.00
_cell.angle_beta   90.00
_cell.angle_gamma   90.00
#
_symmetry.space_group_name_H-M   'P 1'
#
loop_
_entity.id
_entity.type
_entity.pdbx_description
1 polymer ?
#
loop_
_entity_poly.entity_id
_entity_poly.type
_entity_poly.pdbx_seq_one_letter_code
_entity_poly.pdbx_strand_id
1 'polypeptide(L)'
;MVFEVKGIEKRYNNKTILHNISFEILENNITVILGKNGAGKTTLIKLMLGMISADKGDILFKGENLSDIGHSYYQNVSAVLESVDNVYPFLTGKQNIEYFLGLSKQSINYMNDSIQALIDEFDLRDAIDEPVGGYSRGMLQKLSLIISLMTNAEVLFLDEPTLGLDFQSSKQLCQKIKQLSTEQEKTIILTSHQAEIIELLADYVIVIDDGAVVYKGDYQNFLQQVPHTEEFEAVIEGEVIHQELKCCIEKGKSYVKRNSIDELTALLVKHNLMSHLIKIEKLSPTVEETLDYFYSQRGGVQHEVI
;
A
#
# COMPACT_ATOMS: atom_id res chain seq x y z
N MET A 1 -11.10 -16.21 -4.78
CA MET A 1 -10.17 -16.15 -3.62
C MET A 1 -8.84 -16.71 -4.04
N VAL A 2 -7.78 -15.89 -3.95
CA VAL A 2 -6.45 -16.28 -4.43
C VAL A 2 -5.57 -16.83 -3.30
N PHE A 3 -5.64 -16.25 -2.09
CA PHE A 3 -4.94 -16.78 -0.92
C PHE A 3 -5.90 -17.01 0.25
N GLU A 4 -5.62 -18.09 0.99
CA GLU A 4 -6.15 -18.37 2.32
C GLU A 4 -4.97 -18.59 3.27
N VAL A 5 -4.83 -17.75 4.27
CA VAL A 5 -3.81 -17.84 5.32
C VAL A 5 -4.50 -18.34 6.59
N LYS A 6 -4.07 -19.48 7.12
CA LYS A 6 -4.76 -20.20 8.21
C LYS A 6 -3.82 -20.46 9.38
N GLY A 7 -3.99 -19.73 10.47
CA GLY A 7 -3.33 -19.97 11.75
C GLY A 7 -1.80 -19.88 11.70
N ILE A 8 -1.24 -19.00 10.87
CA ILE A 8 0.20 -18.88 10.66
C ILE A 8 0.88 -18.38 11.93
N GLU A 9 1.88 -19.15 12.39
CA GLU A 9 2.86 -18.73 13.37
C GLU A 9 4.26 -18.72 12.77
N LYS A 10 5.07 -17.71 13.12
CA LYS A 10 6.49 -17.65 12.74
C LYS A 10 7.34 -17.17 13.88
N ARG A 11 8.45 -17.87 14.12
CA ARG A 11 9.44 -17.56 15.17
C ARG A 11 10.84 -17.41 14.58
N TYR A 12 11.62 -16.52 15.18
CA TYR A 12 13.04 -16.39 14.97
C TYR A 12 13.75 -16.32 16.32
N ASN A 13 14.72 -17.18 16.55
CA ASN A 13 15.54 -17.19 17.79
C ASN A 13 14.71 -17.04 19.07
N ASN A 14 13.71 -17.86 19.27
CA ASN A 14 12.77 -17.84 20.42
C ASN A 14 11.82 -16.62 20.48
N LYS A 15 11.89 -15.68 19.55
CA LYS A 15 10.92 -14.60 19.45
C LYS A 15 9.84 -14.95 18.42
N THR A 16 8.58 -14.98 18.84
CA THR A 16 7.46 -15.10 17.90
C THR A 16 7.26 -13.75 17.21
N ILE A 17 7.20 -13.78 15.88
CA ILE A 17 7.02 -12.59 15.03
C ILE A 17 5.59 -12.53 14.51
N LEU A 18 4.97 -13.69 14.21
CA LEU A 18 3.59 -13.78 13.78
C LEU A 18 2.83 -14.76 14.67
N HIS A 19 1.65 -14.32 15.13
CA HIS A 19 0.83 -15.01 16.11
C HIS A 19 -0.53 -15.35 15.54
N ASN A 20 -0.76 -16.61 15.14
CA ASN A 20 -2.06 -17.12 14.67
C ASN A 20 -2.73 -16.24 13.60
N ILE A 21 -1.95 -15.85 12.59
CA ILE A 21 -2.41 -15.00 11.48
C ILE A 21 -3.39 -15.77 10.60
N SER A 22 -4.59 -15.21 10.40
CA SER A 22 -5.63 -15.79 9.54
C SER A 22 -6.40 -14.72 8.78
N PHE A 23 -6.36 -14.79 7.44
CA PHE A 23 -7.10 -13.92 6.53
C PHE A 23 -7.22 -14.56 5.14
N GLU A 24 -7.98 -13.91 4.29
CA GLU A 24 -8.18 -14.28 2.90
C GLU A 24 -7.85 -13.10 2.00
N ILE A 25 -7.37 -13.37 0.78
CA ILE A 25 -7.17 -12.37 -0.27
C ILE A 25 -8.04 -12.71 -1.45
N LEU A 26 -8.82 -11.73 -1.87
CA LEU A 26 -9.72 -11.85 -3.03
C LEU A 26 -8.94 -11.62 -4.33
N GLU A 27 -9.38 -12.29 -5.40
CA GLU A 27 -8.87 -12.07 -6.75
C GLU A 27 -9.26 -10.67 -7.25
N ASN A 28 -8.44 -10.11 -8.15
CA ASN A 28 -8.69 -8.85 -8.85
C ASN A 28 -8.89 -7.64 -7.93
N ASN A 29 -8.27 -7.68 -6.76
CA ASN A 29 -8.32 -6.63 -5.75
C ASN A 29 -6.92 -6.15 -5.37
N ILE A 30 -6.84 -4.91 -4.90
CA ILE A 30 -5.65 -4.37 -4.28
C ILE A 30 -5.80 -4.50 -2.76
N THR A 31 -5.07 -5.45 -2.18
CA THR A 31 -5.00 -5.65 -0.72
C THR A 31 -3.79 -4.93 -0.15
N VAL A 32 -4.01 -4.02 0.78
CA VAL A 32 -2.94 -3.30 1.49
C VAL A 32 -2.72 -3.89 2.87
N ILE A 33 -1.48 -4.32 3.16
CA ILE A 33 -1.07 -4.81 4.48
C ILE A 33 -0.43 -3.65 5.25
N LEU A 34 -1.09 -3.21 6.30
CA LEU A 34 -0.70 -2.10 7.16
C LEU A 34 -0.13 -2.59 8.49
N GLY A 35 0.69 -1.77 9.12
CA GLY A 35 1.24 -2.06 10.44
C GLY A 35 2.52 -1.27 10.68
N LYS A 36 2.90 -1.12 11.95
CA LYS A 36 4.15 -0.46 12.35
C LYS A 36 5.37 -1.19 11.83
N ASN A 37 6.52 -0.51 11.82
CA ASN A 37 7.79 -1.16 11.52
C ASN A 37 8.05 -2.27 12.54
N GLY A 38 8.42 -3.46 12.04
CA GLY A 38 8.61 -4.65 12.88
C GLY A 38 7.33 -5.43 13.22
N ALA A 39 6.15 -5.01 12.78
CA ALA A 39 4.88 -5.74 13.03
C ALA A 39 4.79 -7.11 12.33
N GLY A 40 5.72 -7.42 11.42
CA GLY A 40 5.76 -8.73 10.73
C GLY A 40 5.32 -8.71 9.27
N LYS A 41 5.01 -7.55 8.66
CA LYS A 41 4.55 -7.42 7.27
C LYS A 41 5.44 -8.13 6.25
N THR A 42 6.73 -7.78 6.21
CA THR A 42 7.71 -8.41 5.29
C THR A 42 7.89 -9.91 5.57
N THR A 43 7.80 -10.33 6.84
CA THR A 43 7.83 -11.76 7.19
C THR A 43 6.61 -12.48 6.61
N LEU A 44 5.42 -11.89 6.71
CA LEU A 44 4.21 -12.45 6.14
C LEU A 44 4.29 -12.54 4.61
N ILE A 45 4.75 -11.48 3.94
CA ILE A 45 4.99 -11.50 2.49
C ILE A 45 5.96 -12.61 2.10
N LYS A 46 7.08 -12.79 2.80
CA LYS A 46 8.05 -13.86 2.54
C LYS A 46 7.46 -15.26 2.73
N LEU A 47 6.56 -15.44 3.69
CA LEU A 47 5.82 -16.69 3.87
C LEU A 47 4.87 -16.94 2.70
N MET A 48 4.10 -15.93 2.29
CA MET A 48 3.19 -16.04 1.14
C MET A 48 3.93 -16.24 -0.18
N LEU A 49 5.14 -15.72 -0.32
CA LEU A 49 6.01 -15.98 -1.47
C LEU A 49 6.71 -17.36 -1.41
N GLY A 50 6.53 -18.14 -0.34
CA GLY A 50 7.21 -19.43 -0.17
C GLY A 50 8.73 -19.33 0.02
N MET A 51 9.25 -18.11 0.30
CA MET A 51 10.69 -17.89 0.54
C MET A 51 11.15 -18.43 1.89
N ILE A 52 10.24 -18.51 2.85
CA ILE A 52 10.44 -19.07 4.19
C ILE A 52 9.22 -19.92 4.56
N SER A 53 9.41 -20.91 5.44
CA SER A 53 8.32 -21.77 5.91
C SER A 53 7.73 -21.25 7.22
N ALA A 54 6.43 -21.42 7.41
CA ALA A 54 5.75 -21.20 8.69
C ALA A 54 6.16 -22.26 9.71
N ASP A 55 6.10 -21.91 11.01
CA ASP A 55 6.31 -22.88 12.09
C ASP A 55 5.01 -23.62 12.42
N LYS A 56 3.85 -22.98 12.17
CA LYS A 56 2.51 -23.57 12.23
C LYS A 56 1.56 -22.91 11.22
N GLY A 57 0.47 -23.60 10.93
CA GLY A 57 -0.56 -23.15 10.02
C GLY A 57 -0.24 -23.42 8.55
N ASP A 58 -1.16 -23.05 7.69
CA ASP A 58 -1.10 -23.31 6.25
C ASP A 58 -1.37 -22.05 5.44
N ILE A 59 -0.74 -21.96 4.29
CA ILE A 59 -1.05 -20.95 3.25
C ILE A 59 -1.51 -21.72 2.02
N LEU A 60 -2.73 -21.44 1.59
CA LEU A 60 -3.26 -21.98 0.35
C LEU A 60 -3.25 -20.91 -0.73
N PHE A 61 -2.81 -21.31 -1.92
CA PHE A 61 -2.90 -20.54 -3.15
C PHE A 61 -3.91 -21.23 -4.08
N LYS A 62 -5.01 -20.54 -4.41
CA LYS A 62 -6.11 -21.11 -5.23
C LYS A 62 -6.62 -22.47 -4.72
N GLY A 63 -6.67 -22.61 -3.40
CA GLY A 63 -7.16 -23.83 -2.73
C GLY A 63 -6.13 -24.94 -2.54
N GLU A 64 -4.92 -24.84 -3.10
CA GLU A 64 -3.83 -25.81 -2.93
C GLU A 64 -2.82 -25.29 -1.90
N ASN A 65 -2.29 -26.20 -1.05
CA ASN A 65 -1.28 -25.81 -0.07
C ASN A 65 0.01 -25.35 -0.79
N LEU A 66 0.52 -24.18 -0.41
CA LEU A 66 1.68 -23.56 -1.05
C LEU A 66 2.91 -24.48 -1.04
N SER A 67 3.07 -25.33 0.02
CA SER A 67 4.14 -26.32 0.13
C SER A 67 4.10 -27.39 -0.97
N ASP A 68 2.94 -27.64 -1.56
CA ASP A 68 2.71 -28.75 -2.48
C ASP A 68 2.74 -28.31 -3.95
N ILE A 69 2.51 -27.02 -4.25
CA ILE A 69 2.46 -26.47 -5.63
C ILE A 69 3.84 -26.52 -6.31
N GLY A 70 4.92 -26.32 -5.55
CA GLY A 70 6.28 -26.33 -6.09
C GLY A 70 6.59 -25.16 -7.02
N HIS A 71 7.43 -25.40 -8.05
CA HIS A 71 7.93 -24.33 -8.92
C HIS A 71 6.85 -23.66 -9.81
N SER A 72 5.71 -24.31 -10.04
CA SER A 72 4.61 -23.73 -10.83
C SER A 72 4.01 -22.48 -10.16
N TYR A 73 4.11 -22.38 -8.85
CA TYR A 73 3.71 -21.19 -8.10
C TYR A 73 4.35 -19.90 -8.64
N TYR A 74 5.68 -19.95 -8.88
CA TYR A 74 6.45 -18.78 -9.32
C TYR A 74 6.16 -18.31 -10.75
N GLN A 75 5.34 -19.05 -11.51
CA GLN A 75 4.82 -18.59 -12.79
C GLN A 75 3.60 -17.68 -12.64
N ASN A 76 2.92 -17.77 -11.47
CA ASN A 76 1.70 -17.03 -11.17
C ASN A 76 1.95 -15.80 -10.29
N VAL A 77 3.14 -15.68 -9.69
CA VAL A 77 3.43 -14.57 -8.78
C VAL A 77 4.69 -13.82 -9.20
N SER A 78 4.70 -12.53 -8.97
CA SER A 78 5.87 -11.67 -9.08
C SER A 78 5.99 -10.80 -7.83
N ALA A 79 7.21 -10.40 -7.48
CA ALA A 79 7.44 -9.63 -6.27
C ALA A 79 8.51 -8.56 -6.46
N VAL A 80 8.26 -7.38 -5.88
CA VAL A 80 9.27 -6.35 -5.60
C VAL A 80 9.33 -6.20 -4.08
N LEU A 81 10.46 -6.59 -3.50
CA LEU A 81 10.70 -6.48 -2.07
C LEU A 81 11.49 -5.20 -1.78
N GLU A 82 11.40 -4.69 -0.56
CA GLU A 82 12.08 -3.46 -0.11
C GLU A 82 13.61 -3.50 -0.33
N SER A 83 14.22 -4.70 -0.32
CA SER A 83 15.64 -4.83 -0.62
C SER A 83 15.91 -4.60 -2.10
N VAL A 84 16.80 -3.65 -2.43
CA VAL A 84 17.20 -3.29 -3.81
C VAL A 84 18.02 -4.36 -4.54
N ASP A 85 18.27 -5.52 -3.93
CA ASP A 85 19.08 -6.60 -4.50
C ASP A 85 18.31 -7.49 -5.51
N ASN A 86 17.26 -6.93 -6.14
CA ASN A 86 16.40 -7.66 -7.06
C ASN A 86 16.92 -7.68 -8.51
N VAL A 87 18.07 -7.06 -8.79
CA VAL A 87 18.66 -6.92 -10.13
C VAL A 87 20.15 -7.23 -10.12
N TYR A 88 20.70 -7.63 -11.28
CA TYR A 88 22.12 -7.97 -11.41
C TYR A 88 22.94 -6.71 -11.73
N PRO A 89 23.83 -6.27 -10.81
CA PRO A 89 24.52 -5.00 -10.92
C PRO A 89 25.50 -4.90 -12.12
N PHE A 90 25.96 -6.04 -12.65
CA PHE A 90 26.89 -6.09 -13.78
C PHE A 90 26.19 -6.09 -15.14
N LEU A 91 24.87 -6.29 -15.17
CA LEU A 91 24.04 -6.21 -16.36
C LEU A 91 23.51 -4.78 -16.55
N THR A 92 23.21 -4.40 -17.78
CA THR A 92 22.48 -3.16 -18.06
C THR A 92 21.02 -3.30 -17.64
N GLY A 93 20.29 -2.18 -17.52
CA GLY A 93 18.86 -2.21 -17.26
C GLY A 93 18.11 -3.07 -18.26
N LYS A 94 18.41 -2.90 -19.55
CA LYS A 94 17.86 -3.72 -20.65
C LYS A 94 18.13 -5.21 -20.44
N GLN A 95 19.38 -5.58 -20.16
CA GLN A 95 19.77 -6.99 -19.96
C GLN A 95 19.08 -7.58 -18.73
N ASN A 96 18.86 -6.79 -17.65
CA ASN A 96 18.08 -7.24 -16.51
C ASN A 96 16.63 -7.53 -16.90
N ILE A 97 15.97 -6.63 -17.64
CA ILE A 97 14.60 -6.85 -18.13
C ILE A 97 14.55 -8.14 -18.99
N GLU A 98 15.44 -8.29 -19.96
CA GLU A 98 15.51 -9.46 -20.82
C GLU A 98 15.71 -10.75 -20.03
N TYR A 99 16.60 -10.74 -19.02
CA TYR A 99 16.90 -11.89 -18.17
C TYR A 99 15.68 -12.33 -17.36
N PHE A 100 15.04 -11.41 -16.62
CA PHE A 100 13.91 -11.76 -15.75
C PHE A 100 12.65 -12.14 -16.54
N LEU A 101 12.36 -11.48 -17.64
CA LEU A 101 11.27 -11.88 -18.53
C LEU A 101 11.53 -13.27 -19.14
N GLY A 102 12.80 -13.58 -19.47
CA GLY A 102 13.19 -14.91 -19.95
C GLY A 102 12.97 -16.01 -18.92
N LEU A 103 13.23 -15.73 -17.64
CA LEU A 103 12.93 -16.68 -16.57
C LEU A 103 11.44 -16.98 -16.44
N SER A 104 10.57 -16.02 -16.69
CA SER A 104 9.12 -16.20 -16.68
C SER A 104 8.57 -16.90 -17.94
N LYS A 105 9.44 -17.44 -18.80
CA LYS A 105 9.10 -18.11 -20.07
C LYS A 105 8.30 -17.24 -21.05
N GLN A 106 8.38 -15.95 -20.91
CA GLN A 106 7.80 -15.03 -21.88
C GLN A 106 8.68 -14.92 -23.11
N SER A 107 8.08 -14.89 -24.29
CA SER A 107 8.84 -14.55 -25.52
C SER A 107 9.24 -13.09 -25.44
N ILE A 108 10.54 -12.88 -25.23
CA ILE A 108 11.06 -11.54 -24.98
C ILE A 108 11.18 -10.82 -26.31
N ASN A 109 10.35 -9.83 -26.50
CA ASN A 109 10.66 -8.76 -27.41
C ASN A 109 10.87 -7.48 -26.59
N TYR A 110 12.13 -7.14 -26.32
CA TYR A 110 12.49 -5.88 -25.66
C TYR A 110 11.93 -4.66 -26.41
N MET A 111 11.68 -4.80 -27.72
CA MET A 111 11.04 -3.79 -28.54
C MET A 111 9.51 -3.73 -28.37
N ASN A 112 8.96 -4.48 -27.39
CA ASN A 112 7.54 -4.37 -27.03
C ASN A 112 7.23 -2.94 -26.58
N ASP A 113 6.25 -2.32 -27.24
CA ASP A 113 5.83 -0.93 -26.98
C ASP A 113 5.48 -0.70 -25.51
N SER A 114 4.94 -1.71 -24.83
CA SER A 114 4.60 -1.63 -23.40
C SER A 114 5.84 -1.51 -22.51
N ILE A 115 6.93 -2.21 -22.82
CA ILE A 115 8.21 -2.10 -22.09
C ILE A 115 8.82 -0.72 -22.32
N GLN A 116 8.85 -0.28 -23.58
CA GLN A 116 9.38 1.04 -23.93
C GLN A 116 8.58 2.16 -23.26
N ALA A 117 7.26 2.04 -23.23
CA ALA A 117 6.39 2.99 -22.54
C ALA A 117 6.68 3.07 -21.03
N LEU A 118 6.91 1.94 -20.36
CA LEU A 118 7.27 1.94 -18.93
C LEU A 118 8.67 2.52 -18.67
N ILE A 119 9.64 2.25 -19.56
CA ILE A 119 10.98 2.82 -19.46
C ILE A 119 10.92 4.35 -19.57
N ASP A 120 10.09 4.89 -20.47
CA ASP A 120 9.86 6.31 -20.62
C ASP A 120 9.10 6.90 -19.44
N GLU A 121 8.01 6.24 -19.02
CA GLU A 121 7.15 6.65 -17.91
C GLU A 121 7.93 6.77 -16.58
N PHE A 122 8.87 5.85 -16.37
CA PHE A 122 9.74 5.86 -15.18
C PHE A 122 11.06 6.63 -15.37
N ASP A 123 11.24 7.31 -16.52
CA ASP A 123 12.41 8.14 -16.80
C ASP A 123 13.74 7.38 -16.67
N LEU A 124 13.79 6.18 -17.28
CA LEU A 124 15.00 5.34 -17.30
C LEU A 124 15.65 5.23 -18.68
N ARG A 125 15.12 5.92 -19.71
CA ARG A 125 15.58 5.78 -21.10
C ARG A 125 17.07 6.07 -21.27
N ASP A 126 17.57 7.14 -20.65
CA ASP A 126 18.97 7.55 -20.78
C ASP A 126 19.94 6.61 -20.06
N ALA A 127 19.47 5.86 -19.06
CA ALA A 127 20.29 4.96 -18.26
C ALA A 127 20.11 3.48 -18.63
N ILE A 128 19.14 3.12 -19.47
CA ILE A 128 18.73 1.73 -19.67
C ILE A 128 19.83 0.83 -20.25
N ASP A 129 20.74 1.40 -21.03
CA ASP A 129 21.87 0.71 -21.64
C ASP A 129 23.14 0.76 -20.77
N GLU A 130 23.08 1.42 -19.58
CA GLU A 130 24.18 1.49 -18.62
C GLU A 130 24.10 0.35 -17.59
N PRO A 131 25.28 -0.12 -17.05
CA PRO A 131 25.30 -1.11 -15.97
C PRO A 131 24.56 -0.63 -14.73
N VAL A 132 23.70 -1.50 -14.19
CA VAL A 132 22.80 -1.19 -13.09
C VAL A 132 23.54 -0.90 -11.78
N GLY A 133 24.79 -1.36 -11.64
CA GLY A 133 25.64 -1.04 -10.49
C GLY A 133 25.92 0.46 -10.29
N GLY A 134 25.70 1.29 -11.33
CA GLY A 134 25.78 2.76 -11.26
C GLY A 134 24.44 3.45 -10.94
N TYR A 135 23.35 2.71 -10.81
CA TYR A 135 22.02 3.29 -10.59
C TYR A 135 21.84 3.82 -9.16
N SER A 136 21.10 4.91 -9.04
CA SER A 136 20.59 5.34 -7.74
C SER A 136 19.57 4.34 -7.18
N ARG A 137 19.28 4.39 -5.87
CA ARG A 137 18.26 3.56 -5.24
C ARG A 137 16.90 3.69 -5.93
N GLY A 138 16.50 4.91 -6.28
CA GLY A 138 15.25 5.16 -7.00
C GLY A 138 15.24 4.54 -8.40
N MET A 139 16.34 4.59 -9.14
CA MET A 139 16.44 3.94 -10.45
C MET A 139 16.37 2.41 -10.33
N LEU A 140 17.01 1.83 -9.31
CA LEU A 140 16.91 0.39 -9.03
C LEU A 140 15.46 -0.02 -8.73
N GLN A 141 14.76 0.76 -7.92
CA GLN A 141 13.35 0.54 -7.61
C GLN A 141 12.48 0.61 -8.87
N LYS A 142 12.66 1.66 -9.68
CA LYS A 142 11.96 1.82 -10.97
C LYS A 142 12.19 0.63 -11.91
N LEU A 143 13.43 0.17 -12.05
CA LEU A 143 13.76 -0.99 -12.88
C LEU A 143 13.11 -2.28 -12.36
N SER A 144 13.17 -2.53 -11.05
CA SER A 144 12.53 -3.70 -10.42
C SER A 144 11.01 -3.69 -10.63
N LEU A 145 10.39 -2.51 -10.55
CA LEU A 145 8.96 -2.33 -10.84
C LEU A 145 8.65 -2.63 -12.31
N ILE A 146 9.42 -2.10 -13.27
CA ILE A 146 9.23 -2.40 -14.71
C ILE A 146 9.27 -3.91 -14.93
N ILE A 147 10.27 -4.59 -14.38
CA ILE A 147 10.41 -6.05 -14.51
C ILE A 147 9.17 -6.76 -13.96
N SER A 148 8.74 -6.41 -12.74
CA SER A 148 7.60 -7.04 -12.08
C SER A 148 6.28 -6.78 -12.81
N LEU A 149 6.04 -5.54 -13.25
CA LEU A 149 4.82 -5.13 -13.94
C LEU A 149 4.67 -5.79 -15.32
N MET A 150 5.79 -6.12 -15.97
CA MET A 150 5.82 -6.76 -17.28
C MET A 150 5.72 -8.28 -17.24
N THR A 151 5.74 -8.90 -16.05
CA THR A 151 5.49 -10.34 -15.94
C THR A 151 4.02 -10.67 -16.19
N ASN A 152 3.74 -11.88 -16.72
CA ASN A 152 2.37 -12.38 -16.84
C ASN A 152 1.81 -12.91 -15.51
N ALA A 153 2.46 -12.62 -14.39
CA ALA A 153 2.01 -13.04 -13.07
C ALA A 153 0.59 -12.51 -12.80
N GLU A 154 -0.25 -13.36 -12.26
CA GLU A 154 -1.61 -13.01 -11.85
C GLU A 154 -1.62 -12.22 -10.53
N VAL A 155 -0.59 -12.47 -9.69
CA VAL A 155 -0.46 -11.82 -8.39
C VAL A 155 0.87 -11.08 -8.31
N LEU A 156 0.80 -9.80 -7.90
CA LEU A 156 1.95 -8.94 -7.66
C LEU A 156 2.08 -8.65 -6.18
N PHE A 157 3.25 -8.91 -5.62
CA PHE A 157 3.63 -8.50 -4.27
C PHE A 157 4.55 -7.28 -4.35
N LEU A 158 4.17 -6.20 -3.71
CA LEU A 158 4.90 -4.93 -3.73
C LEU A 158 5.17 -4.48 -2.28
N ASP A 159 6.39 -4.68 -1.79
CA ASP A 159 6.78 -4.28 -0.43
C ASP A 159 7.35 -2.86 -0.47
N GLU A 160 6.59 -1.88 0.05
CA GLU A 160 6.89 -0.44 0.04
C GLU A 160 7.28 0.10 -1.36
N PRO A 161 6.44 -0.08 -2.39
CA PRO A 161 6.83 0.15 -3.78
C PRO A 161 7.19 1.60 -4.12
N THR A 162 6.72 2.57 -3.34
CA THR A 162 6.97 4.01 -3.53
C THR A 162 8.21 4.51 -2.79
N LEU A 163 8.84 3.66 -1.97
CA LEU A 163 10.00 4.06 -1.19
C LEU A 163 11.19 4.43 -2.09
N GLY A 164 11.67 5.67 -1.95
CA GLY A 164 12.80 6.18 -2.74
C GLY A 164 12.42 6.72 -4.12
N LEU A 165 11.13 6.74 -4.47
CA LEU A 165 10.62 7.42 -5.65
C LEU A 165 10.30 8.89 -5.33
N ASP A 166 10.46 9.76 -6.34
CA ASP A 166 9.92 11.11 -6.30
C ASP A 166 8.39 11.11 -6.38
N PHE A 167 7.77 12.27 -6.08
CA PHE A 167 6.32 12.41 -6.06
C PHE A 167 5.66 12.04 -7.39
N GLN A 168 6.23 12.47 -8.52
CA GLN A 168 5.68 12.19 -9.85
C GLN A 168 5.74 10.70 -10.18
N SER A 169 6.89 10.08 -9.96
CA SER A 169 7.08 8.63 -10.16
C SER A 169 6.16 7.80 -9.26
N SER A 170 5.97 8.21 -8.00
CA SER A 170 5.03 7.54 -7.08
C SER A 170 3.59 7.61 -7.59
N LYS A 171 3.16 8.77 -8.09
CA LYS A 171 1.81 8.94 -8.65
C LYS A 171 1.60 8.09 -9.91
N GLN A 172 2.57 8.08 -10.82
CA GLN A 172 2.55 7.25 -12.03
C GLN A 172 2.46 5.77 -11.69
N LEU A 173 3.27 5.32 -10.72
CA LEU A 173 3.22 3.94 -10.23
C LEU A 173 1.83 3.58 -9.70
N CYS A 174 1.23 4.43 -8.87
CA CYS A 174 -0.11 4.17 -8.33
C CYS A 174 -1.17 4.07 -9.44
N GLN A 175 -1.12 4.95 -10.44
CA GLN A 175 -2.00 4.86 -11.60
C GLN A 175 -1.82 3.55 -12.35
N LYS A 176 -0.57 3.11 -12.54
CA LYS A 176 -0.26 1.84 -13.20
C LYS A 176 -0.75 0.63 -12.40
N ILE A 177 -0.54 0.64 -11.08
CA ILE A 177 -1.05 -0.41 -10.17
C ILE A 177 -2.58 -0.50 -10.28
N LYS A 178 -3.29 0.63 -10.23
CA LYS A 178 -4.74 0.65 -10.36
C LYS A 178 -5.20 0.12 -11.71
N GLN A 179 -4.55 0.54 -12.79
CA GLN A 179 -4.81 0.04 -14.15
C GLN A 179 -4.65 -1.49 -14.25
N LEU A 180 -3.57 -2.03 -13.69
CA LEU A 180 -3.32 -3.48 -13.71
C LEU A 180 -4.41 -4.28 -12.97
N SER A 181 -4.90 -3.76 -11.84
CA SER A 181 -5.99 -4.41 -11.11
C SER A 181 -7.31 -4.32 -11.88
N THR A 182 -7.67 -3.13 -12.41
CA THR A 182 -8.99 -2.90 -13.02
C THR A 182 -9.11 -3.40 -14.46
N GLU A 183 -8.05 -3.29 -15.28
CA GLU A 183 -8.10 -3.61 -16.70
C GLU A 183 -7.51 -4.99 -17.03
N GLN A 184 -6.54 -5.46 -16.24
CA GLN A 184 -5.86 -6.75 -16.45
C GLN A 184 -6.22 -7.79 -15.40
N GLU A 185 -7.16 -7.49 -14.52
CA GLU A 185 -7.68 -8.39 -13.47
C GLU A 185 -6.56 -8.97 -12.58
N LYS A 186 -5.45 -8.22 -12.40
CA LYS A 186 -4.35 -8.66 -11.52
C LYS A 186 -4.72 -8.46 -10.05
N THR A 187 -4.36 -9.42 -9.23
CA THR A 187 -4.42 -9.30 -7.77
C THR A 187 -3.14 -8.64 -7.28
N ILE A 188 -3.25 -7.61 -6.46
CA ILE A 188 -2.10 -6.88 -5.97
C ILE A 188 -2.10 -6.88 -4.44
N ILE A 189 -0.97 -7.26 -3.87
CA ILE A 189 -0.74 -7.28 -2.43
C ILE A 189 0.42 -6.33 -2.18
N LEU A 190 0.16 -5.24 -1.46
CA LEU A 190 1.20 -4.26 -1.20
C LEU A 190 1.27 -3.88 0.28
N THR A 191 2.46 -3.46 0.71
CA THR A 191 2.63 -2.74 1.97
C THR A 191 2.86 -1.26 1.67
N SER A 192 2.35 -0.41 2.53
CA SER A 192 2.69 1.01 2.56
C SER A 192 2.43 1.58 3.95
N HIS A 193 3.17 2.63 4.28
CA HIS A 193 2.93 3.47 5.45
C HIS A 193 2.52 4.90 5.06
N GLN A 194 2.36 5.18 3.76
CA GLN A 194 1.95 6.48 3.23
C GLN A 194 0.42 6.50 3.05
N ALA A 195 -0.27 7.32 3.81
CA ALA A 195 -1.73 7.43 3.76
C ALA A 195 -2.27 7.70 2.36
N GLU A 196 -1.65 8.62 1.64
CA GLU A 196 -2.05 8.99 0.26
C GLU A 196 -2.05 7.78 -0.69
N ILE A 197 -1.07 6.86 -0.54
CA ILE A 197 -0.97 5.65 -1.35
C ILE A 197 -2.08 4.66 -0.99
N ILE A 198 -2.35 4.53 0.31
CA ILE A 198 -3.39 3.64 0.84
C ILE A 198 -4.77 4.13 0.37
N GLU A 199 -5.05 5.42 0.50
CA GLU A 199 -6.31 6.04 0.05
C GLU A 199 -6.55 5.87 -1.46
N LEU A 200 -5.48 5.95 -2.25
CA LEU A 200 -5.58 5.85 -3.71
C LEU A 200 -5.77 4.42 -4.20
N LEU A 201 -5.16 3.44 -3.51
CA LEU A 201 -5.03 2.08 -4.04
C LEU A 201 -5.90 1.05 -3.31
N ALA A 202 -6.13 1.18 -2.00
CA ALA A 202 -6.70 0.10 -1.21
C ALA A 202 -8.16 -0.19 -1.58
N ASP A 203 -8.44 -1.43 -1.98
CA ASP A 203 -9.78 -1.99 -2.03
C ASP A 203 -10.06 -2.77 -0.72
N TYR A 204 -9.04 -3.48 -0.20
CA TYR A 204 -9.08 -4.28 1.02
C TYR A 204 -7.88 -3.99 1.92
N VAL A 205 -8.07 -4.01 3.23
CA VAL A 205 -7.04 -3.66 4.21
C VAL A 205 -6.88 -4.79 5.22
N ILE A 206 -5.62 -5.12 5.51
CA ILE A 206 -5.23 -6.02 6.60
C ILE A 206 -4.29 -5.24 7.50
N VAL A 207 -4.67 -5.03 8.76
CA VAL A 207 -3.81 -4.34 9.73
C VAL A 207 -3.15 -5.38 10.64
N ILE A 208 -1.83 -5.32 10.71
CA ILE A 208 -1.01 -6.17 11.59
C ILE A 208 -0.40 -5.29 12.68
N ASP A 209 -0.62 -5.66 13.92
CA ASP A 209 0.03 -5.05 15.08
C ASP A 209 0.60 -6.14 15.98
N ASP A 210 1.86 -5.97 16.39
CA ASP A 210 2.62 -6.94 17.21
C ASP A 210 2.41 -8.40 16.78
N GLY A 211 2.54 -8.64 15.47
CA GLY A 211 2.46 -9.98 14.85
C GLY A 211 1.07 -10.59 14.81
N ALA A 212 -0.01 -9.86 15.08
CA ALA A 212 -1.38 -10.36 14.98
C ALA A 212 -2.22 -9.49 14.05
N VAL A 213 -3.22 -10.08 13.38
CA VAL A 213 -4.21 -9.33 12.60
C VAL A 213 -5.17 -8.65 13.56
N VAL A 214 -5.25 -7.31 13.51
CA VAL A 214 -6.17 -6.51 14.31
C VAL A 214 -7.38 -6.02 13.54
N TYR A 215 -7.25 -5.93 12.21
CA TYR A 215 -8.35 -5.64 11.30
C TYR A 215 -8.13 -6.36 9.97
N LYS A 216 -9.22 -6.76 9.33
CA LYS A 216 -9.30 -7.21 7.95
C LYS A 216 -10.67 -6.88 7.39
N GLY A 217 -10.74 -6.26 6.22
CA GLY A 217 -11.99 -5.85 5.58
C GLY A 217 -11.79 -4.82 4.47
N ASP A 218 -12.91 -4.42 3.87
CA ASP A 218 -12.92 -3.38 2.84
C ASP A 218 -12.37 -2.05 3.39
N TYR A 219 -11.70 -1.30 2.52
CA TYR A 219 -11.10 -0.01 2.88
C TYR A 219 -12.12 0.99 3.45
N GLN A 220 -13.33 1.05 2.88
CA GLN A 220 -14.38 1.95 3.38
C GLN A 220 -14.84 1.57 4.79
N ASN A 221 -14.97 0.27 5.07
CA ASN A 221 -15.31 -0.23 6.39
C ASN A 221 -14.17 -0.03 7.40
N PHE A 222 -12.91 -0.04 6.94
CA PHE A 222 -11.74 0.28 7.76
C PHE A 222 -11.82 1.70 8.32
N LEU A 223 -12.10 2.70 7.50
CA LEU A 223 -12.22 4.09 7.93
C LEU A 223 -13.37 4.30 8.94
N GLN A 224 -14.42 3.49 8.86
CA GLN A 224 -15.59 3.58 9.76
C GLN A 224 -15.36 2.95 11.15
N GLN A 225 -14.20 2.31 11.39
CA GLN A 225 -13.90 1.69 12.70
C GLN A 225 -13.64 2.70 13.80
N VAL A 226 -13.20 3.91 13.46
CA VAL A 226 -13.00 4.97 14.45
C VAL A 226 -14.37 5.45 14.96
N PRO A 227 -14.60 5.45 16.28
CA PRO A 227 -15.79 6.07 16.84
C PRO A 227 -15.77 7.57 16.50
N HIS A 228 -16.56 7.97 15.52
CA HIS A 228 -16.64 9.37 15.12
C HIS A 228 -17.61 10.17 15.96
N THR A 229 -17.14 11.28 16.49
CA THR A 229 -17.93 12.50 16.49
C THR A 229 -17.96 13.01 15.07
N GLU A 230 -19.15 13.09 14.47
CA GLU A 230 -19.29 13.68 13.13
C GLU A 230 -18.57 15.04 13.09
N GLU A 231 -17.62 15.20 12.20
CA GLU A 231 -16.91 16.47 12.02
C GLU A 231 -17.21 17.02 10.63
N PHE A 232 -17.51 18.31 10.57
CA PHE A 232 -17.82 19.04 9.33
C PHE A 232 -16.80 20.14 9.14
N GLU A 233 -16.34 20.33 7.92
CA GLU A 233 -15.44 21.40 7.53
C GLU A 233 -16.09 22.34 6.52
N ALA A 234 -16.01 23.64 6.80
CA ALA A 234 -16.34 24.69 5.84
C ALA A 234 -15.06 25.28 5.26
N VAL A 235 -15.00 25.37 3.94
CA VAL A 235 -13.93 26.05 3.21
C VAL A 235 -14.46 27.42 2.79
N ILE A 236 -13.78 28.49 3.18
CA ILE A 236 -14.17 29.89 3.00
C ILE A 236 -13.10 30.59 2.16
N GLU A 237 -13.52 31.38 1.19
CA GLU A 237 -12.63 32.22 0.38
C GLU A 237 -12.06 33.38 1.22
N GLY A 238 -10.73 33.55 1.16
CA GLY A 238 -10.01 34.58 1.91
C GLY A 238 -9.48 34.12 3.26
N GLU A 239 -8.68 34.99 3.86
CA GLU A 239 -8.05 34.76 5.16
C GLU A 239 -8.94 35.35 6.26
N VAL A 240 -9.62 34.49 7.00
CA VAL A 240 -10.50 34.88 8.11
C VAL A 240 -9.78 34.65 9.43
N ILE A 241 -9.43 35.72 10.13
CA ILE A 241 -8.79 35.67 11.45
C ILE A 241 -9.81 36.04 12.51
N HIS A 242 -10.39 35.05 13.17
CA HIS A 242 -11.32 35.24 14.28
C HIS A 242 -11.16 34.16 15.34
N GLN A 243 -11.02 34.57 16.61
CA GLN A 243 -10.75 33.63 17.71
C GLN A 243 -11.83 32.55 17.87
N GLU A 244 -13.10 32.91 17.65
CA GLU A 244 -14.23 31.98 17.80
C GLU A 244 -14.29 30.93 16.67
N LEU A 245 -13.79 31.26 15.48
CA LEU A 245 -13.81 30.36 14.33
C LEU A 245 -12.71 29.30 14.39
N LYS A 246 -11.58 29.60 15.05
CA LYS A 246 -10.40 28.72 15.10
C LYS A 246 -10.00 28.19 13.71
N CYS A 247 -9.93 29.09 12.75
CA CYS A 247 -9.62 28.75 11.36
C CYS A 247 -8.17 28.25 11.20
N CYS A 248 -7.98 27.24 10.37
CA CYS A 248 -6.71 26.98 9.70
C CYS A 248 -6.69 27.80 8.40
N ILE A 249 -5.58 28.45 8.06
CA ILE A 249 -5.46 29.26 6.84
C ILE A 249 -4.40 28.60 5.94
N GLU A 250 -4.82 28.24 4.72
CA GLU A 250 -3.95 27.69 3.71
C GLU A 250 -4.27 28.27 2.32
N LYS A 251 -3.23 28.69 1.60
CA LYS A 251 -3.33 29.16 0.19
C LYS A 251 -4.45 30.19 -0.04
N GLY A 252 -4.62 31.15 0.90
CA GLY A 252 -5.63 32.20 0.81
C GLY A 252 -7.07 31.73 1.06
N LYS A 253 -7.26 30.57 1.69
CA LYS A 253 -8.54 30.04 2.14
C LYS A 253 -8.52 29.77 3.63
N SER A 254 -9.69 29.85 4.25
CA SER A 254 -9.89 29.54 5.67
C SER A 254 -10.73 28.29 5.82
N TYR A 255 -10.32 27.41 6.73
CA TYR A 255 -10.94 26.11 7.02
C TYR A 255 -11.47 26.14 8.45
N VAL A 256 -12.78 25.89 8.63
CA VAL A 256 -13.46 25.90 9.92
C VAL A 256 -14.10 24.55 10.17
N LYS A 257 -13.71 23.88 11.25
CA LYS A 257 -14.23 22.57 11.63
C LYS A 257 -15.19 22.65 12.82
N ARG A 258 -16.27 21.87 12.82
CA ARG A 258 -17.22 21.68 13.93
C ARG A 258 -17.81 20.29 13.91
N ASN A 259 -18.25 19.85 15.07
CA ASN A 259 -18.85 18.52 15.27
C ASN A 259 -20.34 18.45 14.84
N SER A 260 -20.91 19.55 14.38
CA SER A 260 -22.28 19.61 13.87
C SER A 260 -22.39 20.58 12.71
N ILE A 261 -23.13 20.18 11.68
CA ILE A 261 -23.40 21.04 10.53
C ILE A 261 -24.22 22.27 10.95
N ASP A 262 -25.12 22.11 11.92
CA ASP A 262 -25.96 23.21 12.43
C ASP A 262 -25.10 24.23 13.19
N GLU A 263 -24.16 23.77 14.03
CA GLU A 263 -23.20 24.64 14.71
C GLU A 263 -22.31 25.39 13.71
N LEU A 264 -21.80 24.67 12.70
CA LEU A 264 -20.95 25.24 11.67
C LEU A 264 -21.70 26.32 10.86
N THR A 265 -22.90 26.01 10.39
CA THR A 265 -23.72 26.96 9.62
C THR A 265 -24.15 28.18 10.45
N ALA A 266 -24.56 27.99 11.71
CA ALA A 266 -24.89 29.08 12.63
C ALA A 266 -23.69 30.02 12.83
N LEU A 267 -22.49 29.47 12.94
CA LEU A 267 -21.27 30.24 13.11
C LEU A 267 -20.92 31.05 11.84
N LEU A 268 -21.05 30.44 10.65
CA LEU A 268 -20.84 31.13 9.37
C LEU A 268 -21.84 32.27 9.15
N VAL A 269 -23.11 32.07 9.53
CA VAL A 269 -24.14 33.12 9.46
C VAL A 269 -23.82 34.26 10.44
N LYS A 270 -23.48 33.95 11.70
CA LYS A 270 -23.12 34.91 12.74
C LYS A 270 -21.99 35.85 12.30
N HIS A 271 -21.03 35.34 11.57
CA HIS A 271 -19.86 36.09 11.11
C HIS A 271 -19.98 36.62 9.68
N ASN A 272 -21.15 36.54 9.05
CA ASN A 272 -21.44 37.00 7.67
C ASN A 272 -20.52 36.33 6.61
N LEU A 273 -20.14 35.08 6.82
CA LEU A 273 -19.20 34.32 5.95
C LEU A 273 -19.90 33.47 4.89
N MET A 274 -21.22 33.36 4.90
CA MET A 274 -21.98 32.56 3.93
C MET A 274 -21.76 32.97 2.48
N SER A 275 -21.50 34.27 2.22
CA SER A 275 -21.21 34.77 0.86
C SER A 275 -19.82 34.40 0.36
N HIS A 276 -18.92 33.98 1.23
CA HIS A 276 -17.56 33.59 0.95
C HIS A 276 -17.38 32.05 1.06
N LEU A 277 -18.46 31.32 1.35
CA LEU A 277 -18.45 29.89 1.48
C LEU A 277 -18.21 29.21 0.12
N ILE A 278 -17.17 28.40 0.02
CA ILE A 278 -16.85 27.61 -1.16
C ILE A 278 -17.55 26.24 -1.08
N LYS A 279 -17.41 25.55 0.05
CA LYS A 279 -18.05 24.24 0.30
C LYS A 279 -18.19 23.95 1.79
N ILE A 280 -19.12 23.07 2.12
CA ILE A 280 -19.16 22.34 3.39
C ILE A 280 -19.07 20.85 3.07
N GLU A 281 -18.24 20.13 3.78
CA GLU A 281 -18.13 18.70 3.64
C GLU A 281 -18.08 18.01 5.01
N LYS A 282 -18.60 16.80 5.08
CA LYS A 282 -18.44 15.92 6.23
C LYS A 282 -17.06 15.30 6.11
N LEU A 283 -16.24 15.44 7.15
CA LEU A 283 -14.95 14.79 7.19
C LEU A 283 -15.12 13.31 7.50
N SER A 284 -14.39 12.48 6.78
CA SER A 284 -14.18 11.05 7.11
C SER A 284 -12.88 10.91 7.88
N PRO A 285 -12.73 9.89 8.72
CA PRO A 285 -11.46 9.60 9.35
C PRO A 285 -10.35 9.43 8.34
N THR A 286 -9.17 9.89 8.68
CA THR A 286 -7.99 9.59 7.90
C THR A 286 -7.48 8.18 8.18
N VAL A 287 -6.61 7.70 7.31
CA VAL A 287 -5.93 6.40 7.51
C VAL A 287 -5.12 6.42 8.80
N GLU A 288 -4.42 7.53 9.08
CA GLU A 288 -3.60 7.69 10.30
C GLU A 288 -4.47 7.62 11.55
N GLU A 289 -5.57 8.37 11.61
CA GLU A 289 -6.49 8.36 12.75
C GLU A 289 -7.05 6.95 12.99
N THR A 290 -7.36 6.24 11.91
CA THR A 290 -7.87 4.87 11.99
C THR A 290 -6.80 3.90 12.49
N LEU A 291 -5.57 4.01 12.02
CA LEU A 291 -4.46 3.19 12.51
C LEU A 291 -4.16 3.48 13.99
N ASP A 292 -4.12 4.75 14.38
CA ASP A 292 -3.89 5.16 15.78
C ASP A 292 -4.97 4.62 16.71
N TYR A 293 -6.22 4.61 16.26
CA TYR A 293 -7.31 3.97 17.01
C TYR A 293 -7.01 2.47 17.27
N PHE A 294 -6.67 1.69 16.25
CA PHE A 294 -6.34 0.28 16.41
C PHE A 294 -5.15 0.05 17.34
N TYR A 295 -4.11 0.87 17.24
CA TYR A 295 -2.92 0.76 18.08
C TYR A 295 -3.18 1.15 19.53
N SER A 296 -4.05 2.13 19.78
CA SER A 296 -4.40 2.58 21.13
C SER A 296 -5.22 1.55 21.90
N GLN A 297 -6.11 0.80 21.24
CA GLN A 297 -6.93 -0.23 21.87
C GLN A 297 -6.10 -1.35 22.51
N ARG A 298 -4.91 -1.64 22.04
CA ARG A 298 -3.99 -2.64 22.62
C ARG A 298 -3.07 -2.09 23.71
N GLY A 299 -2.75 -0.79 23.68
CA GLY A 299 -1.96 -0.15 24.73
C GLY A 299 -2.63 -0.11 26.10
N GLY A 300 -3.95 -0.32 26.17
CA GLY A 300 -4.73 -0.34 27.42
C GLY A 300 -4.74 -1.67 28.19
N VAL A 301 -4.14 -2.75 27.65
CA VAL A 301 -4.21 -4.10 28.27
C VAL A 301 -2.93 -4.49 29.02
N GLN A 302 -1.92 -3.62 29.13
CA GLN A 302 -0.64 -3.93 29.80
C GLN A 302 -0.44 -3.27 31.17
N HIS A 303 -1.48 -3.03 31.96
CA HIS A 303 -1.28 -2.72 33.37
C HIS A 303 -2.38 -3.33 34.26
N GLU A 304 -2.50 -4.66 34.27
CA GLU A 304 -3.03 -5.42 35.38
C GLU A 304 -2.42 -6.82 35.38
N VAL A 305 -1.19 -6.93 35.89
CA VAL A 305 -0.73 -8.18 36.53
C VAL A 305 0.08 -7.78 37.73
N ILE A 306 -0.51 -8.11 38.84
CA ILE A 306 0.04 -8.20 40.20
C ILE A 306 1.34 -8.99 40.23
#